data_d880d8dc1aaf7c092651d6ad34464cc4
#
_entry.id   d880d8dc1aaf7c092651d6ad34464cc4
#
_cell.length_a   1.000
_cell.length_b   1.000
_cell.length_c   1.000
_cell.angle_alpha   90.00
_cell.angle_beta   90.00
_cell.angle_gamma   90.00
#
_symmetry.space_group_name_H-M   'P 1'
#
loop_
_entity.id
_entity.type
_entity.pdbx_description
1 polymer ?
#
loop_
_entity_poly.entity_id
_entity_poly.type
_entity_poly.pdbx_seq_one_letter_code
_entity_poly.pdbx_strand_id
1 'polypeptide(L)'
;MKFAVVTLCTEDWREFAEVTDANKKEYCDRHDYYFRPKCGEPFHTRFHYGNPEKKEMGWEWGFERAFAFRDAFEAHTDCDWVYFSDTDAMITNHTRTLDKIVDNRYHVILAADINGTNCGNLFIRNSEIGRAFVNSMIGAMPAYRDNPMAENQWIQEMATATYWKKYIKITPQRMFNAYDYTLYKFPQFTGTKDILGVDGQWQTGDFALHIV
;
A
#
# COMPACT_ATOMS: atom_id res chain seq x y z
N MET A 1 4.78 -6.25 18.81
CA MET A 1 4.99 -5.12 17.90
C MET A 1 3.72 -4.33 17.79
N LYS A 2 3.80 -3.01 17.75
CA LYS A 2 2.67 -2.10 17.53
C LYS A 2 2.60 -1.76 16.03
N PHE A 3 1.39 -1.74 15.51
CA PHE A 3 1.13 -1.44 14.10
C PHE A 3 0.13 -0.30 13.97
N ALA A 4 0.27 0.46 12.88
CA ALA A 4 -0.80 1.32 12.37
C ALA A 4 -1.22 0.83 10.99
N VAL A 5 -2.51 0.76 10.73
CA VAL A 5 -3.09 0.50 9.41
C VAL A 5 -3.62 1.81 8.87
N VAL A 6 -3.17 2.20 7.70
CA VAL A 6 -3.59 3.43 7.01
C VAL A 6 -4.25 3.09 5.68
N THR A 7 -5.26 3.84 5.31
CA THR A 7 -5.95 3.72 4.03
C THR A 7 -6.36 5.10 3.53
N LEU A 8 -6.46 5.25 2.22
CA LEU A 8 -6.83 6.50 1.56
C LEU A 8 -7.99 6.24 0.60
N CYS A 9 -8.98 7.11 0.58
CA CYS A 9 -10.01 7.07 -0.45
C CYS A 9 -10.29 8.46 -1.02
N THR A 10 -10.64 8.51 -2.29
CA THR A 10 -11.23 9.68 -2.92
C THR A 10 -12.71 9.78 -2.56
N GLU A 11 -13.31 10.97 -2.73
CA GLU A 11 -14.72 11.17 -2.42
C GLU A 11 -15.63 10.22 -3.23
N ASP A 12 -15.28 9.97 -4.49
CA ASP A 12 -16.03 9.08 -5.39
C ASP A 12 -16.04 7.61 -4.93
N TRP A 13 -15.11 7.23 -4.04
CA TRP A 13 -14.98 5.89 -3.50
C TRP A 13 -15.50 5.77 -2.05
N ARG A 14 -16.09 6.83 -1.51
CA ARG A 14 -16.52 6.89 -0.11
C ARG A 14 -17.44 5.74 0.29
N GLU A 15 -18.47 5.45 -0.48
CA GLU A 15 -19.43 4.37 -0.17
C GLU A 15 -18.74 3.00 -0.13
N PHE A 16 -17.80 2.77 -1.04
CA PHE A 16 -17.00 1.54 -1.06
C PHE A 16 -16.03 1.50 0.13
N ALA A 17 -15.40 2.62 0.44
CA ALA A 17 -14.50 2.76 1.57
C ALA A 17 -15.19 2.47 2.91
N GLU A 18 -16.45 2.87 3.09
CA GLU A 18 -17.20 2.58 4.33
C GLU A 18 -17.22 1.08 4.65
N VAL A 19 -17.36 0.22 3.64
CA VAL A 19 -17.35 -1.23 3.81
C VAL A 19 -15.95 -1.76 4.12
N THR A 20 -14.96 -1.34 3.34
CA THR A 20 -13.59 -1.85 3.48
C THR A 20 -12.88 -1.28 4.70
N ASP A 21 -13.21 -0.05 5.10
CA ASP A 21 -12.69 0.57 6.31
C ASP A 21 -13.30 -0.05 7.57
N ALA A 22 -14.60 -0.39 7.55
CA ALA A 22 -15.23 -1.15 8.64
C ALA A 22 -14.54 -2.50 8.85
N ASN A 23 -14.21 -3.22 7.77
CA ASN A 23 -13.45 -4.47 7.82
C ASN A 23 -12.04 -4.27 8.42
N LYS A 24 -11.28 -3.27 7.92
CA LYS A 24 -9.94 -2.96 8.43
C LYS A 24 -9.98 -2.49 9.88
N LYS A 25 -11.01 -1.70 10.26
CA LYS A 25 -11.21 -1.25 11.64
C LYS A 25 -11.46 -2.42 12.57
N GLU A 26 -12.36 -3.35 12.22
CA GLU A 26 -12.62 -4.56 13.01
C GLU A 26 -11.34 -5.35 13.26
N TYR A 27 -10.52 -5.51 12.19
CA TYR A 27 -9.23 -6.17 12.30
C TYR A 27 -8.29 -5.44 13.29
N CYS A 28 -8.19 -4.12 13.17
CA CYS A 28 -7.34 -3.31 14.04
C CYS A 28 -7.80 -3.36 15.51
N ASP A 29 -9.11 -3.26 15.76
CA ASP A 29 -9.68 -3.35 17.11
C ASP A 29 -9.37 -4.72 17.76
N ARG A 30 -9.44 -5.82 16.98
CA ARG A 30 -9.14 -7.18 17.45
C ARG A 30 -7.69 -7.36 17.88
N HIS A 31 -6.75 -6.65 17.25
CA HIS A 31 -5.31 -6.83 17.46
C HIS A 31 -4.65 -5.67 18.23
N ASP A 32 -5.43 -4.70 18.72
CA ASP A 32 -4.92 -3.48 19.35
C ASP A 32 -3.96 -2.70 18.46
N TYR A 33 -4.32 -2.53 17.17
CA TYR A 33 -3.59 -1.73 16.18
C TYR A 33 -4.25 -0.38 15.98
N TYR A 34 -3.48 0.63 15.64
CA TYR A 34 -4.02 1.93 15.24
C TYR A 34 -4.66 1.84 13.85
N PHE A 35 -5.83 2.47 13.69
CA PHE A 35 -6.49 2.58 12.39
C PHE A 35 -6.64 4.04 11.98
N ARG A 36 -6.18 4.39 10.79
CA ARG A 36 -6.19 5.75 10.26
C ARG A 36 -6.74 5.79 8.83
N PRO A 37 -8.06 5.80 8.68
CA PRO A 37 -8.66 6.06 7.38
C PRO A 37 -8.56 7.56 7.05
N LYS A 38 -8.38 7.88 5.79
CA LYS A 38 -8.45 9.24 5.24
C LYS A 38 -9.26 9.21 3.96
N CYS A 39 -10.35 9.95 3.90
CA CYS A 39 -11.17 10.11 2.72
C CYS A 39 -11.34 11.58 2.37
N GLY A 40 -11.39 11.89 1.09
CA GLY A 40 -11.58 13.24 0.58
C GLY A 40 -10.44 13.72 -0.32
N GLU A 41 -10.30 15.02 -0.48
CA GLU A 41 -9.32 15.64 -1.38
C GLU A 41 -7.87 15.40 -0.89
N PRO A 42 -6.90 15.23 -1.80
CA PRO A 42 -5.49 15.12 -1.44
C PRO A 42 -4.99 16.42 -0.81
N PHE A 43 -4.61 16.38 0.45
CA PHE A 43 -4.21 17.59 1.18
C PHE A 43 -2.82 18.08 0.82
N HIS A 44 -1.88 17.15 0.59
CA HIS A 44 -0.46 17.50 0.42
C HIS A 44 -0.09 17.68 -1.05
N THR A 45 -0.59 16.81 -1.91
CA THR A 45 -0.26 16.80 -3.33
C THR A 45 -0.90 17.96 -4.08
N ARG A 46 -2.06 18.45 -3.63
CA ARG A 46 -2.75 19.60 -4.23
C ARG A 46 -1.93 20.91 -4.22
N PHE A 47 -1.11 21.12 -3.19
CA PHE A 47 -0.29 22.31 -3.08
C PHE A 47 0.95 22.27 -3.97
N HIS A 48 1.38 21.09 -4.40
CA HIS A 48 2.61 20.94 -5.19
C HIS A 48 2.37 20.99 -6.70
N TYR A 49 1.12 20.83 -7.18
CA TYR A 49 0.82 20.61 -8.60
C TYR A 49 -0.36 21.42 -9.13
N GLY A 50 -0.43 22.64 -8.79
CA GLY A 50 -1.39 23.71 -9.08
C GLY A 50 -2.07 23.79 -10.46
N ASN A 51 -2.57 22.70 -11.04
CA ASN A 51 -3.50 22.76 -12.14
C ASN A 51 -4.79 22.01 -11.81
N PRO A 52 -5.84 22.71 -11.31
CA PRO A 52 -7.14 22.12 -10.99
C PRO A 52 -7.91 21.59 -12.21
N GLU A 53 -7.48 21.91 -13.45
CA GLU A 53 -8.16 21.50 -14.67
C GLU A 53 -7.73 20.11 -15.16
N LYS A 54 -6.60 19.56 -14.68
CA LYS A 54 -6.17 18.20 -15.01
C LYS A 54 -6.73 17.17 -14.02
N LYS A 55 -8.04 17.03 -13.96
CA LYS A 55 -8.75 16.01 -13.16
C LYS A 55 -8.56 14.56 -13.64
N GLU A 56 -7.78 14.31 -14.68
CA GLU A 56 -7.86 13.06 -15.43
C GLU A 56 -6.82 12.00 -15.07
N MET A 57 -5.89 12.25 -14.13
CA MET A 57 -4.89 11.24 -13.80
C MET A 57 -4.70 11.12 -12.29
N GLY A 58 -5.14 10.02 -11.72
CA GLY A 58 -5.09 9.71 -10.28
C GLY A 58 -3.69 9.58 -9.64
N TRP A 59 -2.63 10.08 -10.30
CA TRP A 59 -1.25 10.07 -9.80
C TRP A 59 -1.08 10.87 -8.50
N GLU A 60 -1.88 11.91 -8.29
CA GLU A 60 -1.86 12.72 -7.06
C GLU A 60 -2.13 11.86 -5.83
N TRP A 61 -3.10 10.96 -5.93
CA TRP A 61 -3.47 10.05 -4.87
C TRP A 61 -2.41 8.98 -4.60
N GLY A 62 -1.71 8.56 -5.62
CA GLY A 62 -0.64 7.60 -5.46
C GLY A 62 0.44 8.09 -4.49
N PHE A 63 0.94 9.29 -4.70
CA PHE A 63 1.95 9.89 -3.81
C PHE A 63 1.39 10.32 -2.45
N GLU A 64 0.07 10.53 -2.30
CA GLU A 64 -0.55 10.87 -1.02
C GLU A 64 -0.33 9.76 0.03
N ARG A 65 -0.12 8.51 -0.38
CA ARG A 65 0.26 7.43 0.54
C ARG A 65 1.58 7.68 1.26
N ALA A 66 2.54 8.37 0.65
CA ALA A 66 3.78 8.75 1.33
C ALA A 66 3.52 9.70 2.50
N PHE A 67 2.60 10.64 2.31
CA PHE A 67 2.17 11.54 3.39
C PHE A 67 1.38 10.79 4.46
N ALA A 68 0.54 9.80 4.08
CA ALA A 68 -0.17 8.97 5.05
C ALA A 68 0.80 8.18 5.94
N PHE A 69 1.90 7.66 5.40
CA PHE A 69 2.97 7.04 6.20
C PHE A 69 3.62 8.04 7.15
N ARG A 70 4.01 9.21 6.66
CA ARG A 70 4.63 10.26 7.48
C ARG A 70 3.71 10.66 8.63
N ASP A 71 2.44 10.95 8.32
CA ASP A 71 1.46 11.38 9.31
C ASP A 71 1.18 10.28 10.35
N ALA A 72 1.24 9.00 9.95
CA ALA A 72 1.12 7.88 10.88
C ALA A 72 2.33 7.76 11.80
N PHE A 73 3.56 7.95 11.29
CA PHE A 73 4.78 7.95 12.09
C PHE A 73 4.84 9.09 13.11
N GLU A 74 4.26 10.24 12.75
CA GLU A 74 4.19 11.40 13.64
C GLU A 74 3.12 11.23 14.72
N ALA A 75 1.96 10.70 14.36
CA ALA A 75 0.84 10.53 15.27
C ALA A 75 1.03 9.35 16.25
N HIS A 76 1.78 8.32 15.85
CA HIS A 76 1.97 7.09 16.61
C HIS A 76 3.47 6.77 16.70
N THR A 77 4.17 7.51 17.55
CA THR A 77 5.64 7.38 17.72
C THR A 77 6.06 6.05 18.32
N ASP A 78 5.16 5.34 19.00
CA ASP A 78 5.33 4.00 19.58
C ASP A 78 5.02 2.86 18.57
N CYS A 79 4.57 3.21 17.35
CA CYS A 79 4.29 2.24 16.31
C CYS A 79 5.60 1.72 15.69
N ASP A 80 5.75 0.39 15.59
CA ASP A 80 6.91 -0.25 14.96
C ASP A 80 6.82 -0.25 13.43
N TRP A 81 5.63 -0.50 12.89
CA TRP A 81 5.35 -0.64 11.48
C TRP A 81 4.03 0.04 11.10
N VAL A 82 4.01 0.63 9.92
CA VAL A 82 2.77 1.10 9.27
C VAL A 82 2.48 0.19 8.09
N TYR A 83 1.26 -0.31 8.03
CA TYR A 83 0.68 -1.04 6.90
C TYR A 83 -0.25 -0.10 6.15
N PHE A 84 0.09 0.18 4.91
CA PHE A 84 -0.80 0.84 3.97
C PHE A 84 -1.62 -0.22 3.24
N SER A 85 -2.93 -0.01 3.16
CA SER A 85 -3.86 -0.88 2.44
C SER A 85 -4.81 -0.03 1.62
N ASP A 86 -4.82 -0.22 0.30
CA ASP A 86 -5.71 0.51 -0.59
C ASP A 86 -7.17 0.33 -0.20
N THR A 87 -8.00 1.29 -0.61
CA THR A 87 -9.44 1.29 -0.34
C THR A 87 -10.11 0.02 -0.85
N ASP A 88 -9.70 -0.47 -2.02
CA ASP A 88 -10.20 -1.68 -2.65
C ASP A 88 -9.53 -2.98 -2.16
N ALA A 89 -8.88 -2.93 -1.02
CA ALA A 89 -8.36 -4.11 -0.34
C ALA A 89 -9.13 -4.43 0.93
N MET A 90 -9.38 -5.71 1.20
CA MET A 90 -10.03 -6.23 2.39
C MET A 90 -9.13 -7.22 3.11
N ILE A 91 -9.12 -7.20 4.44
CA ILE A 91 -8.46 -8.22 5.25
C ILE A 91 -9.42 -9.41 5.37
N THR A 92 -9.07 -10.53 4.78
CA THR A 92 -9.93 -11.73 4.71
C THR A 92 -9.63 -12.74 5.80
N ASN A 93 -8.44 -12.66 6.42
CA ASN A 93 -8.06 -13.52 7.54
C ASN A 93 -7.74 -12.69 8.79
N HIS A 94 -8.77 -12.39 9.56
CA HIS A 94 -8.67 -11.62 10.80
C HIS A 94 -7.95 -12.36 11.95
N THR A 95 -7.59 -13.62 11.79
CA THR A 95 -6.81 -14.35 12.81
C THR A 95 -5.30 -14.22 12.62
N ARG A 96 -4.85 -13.84 11.43
CA ARG A 96 -3.46 -13.66 11.10
C ARG A 96 -2.98 -12.27 11.51
N THR A 97 -2.01 -12.20 12.39
CA THR A 97 -1.43 -10.94 12.89
C THR A 97 -0.37 -10.39 11.93
N LEU A 98 -0.17 -9.06 11.92
CA LEU A 98 0.79 -8.39 11.03
C LEU A 98 2.24 -8.77 11.34
N ASP A 99 2.55 -9.15 12.58
CA ASP A 99 3.90 -9.62 12.95
C ASP A 99 4.31 -10.92 12.23
N LYS A 100 3.35 -11.69 11.69
CA LYS A 100 3.62 -12.88 10.86
C LYS A 100 3.95 -12.54 9.40
N ILE A 101 3.78 -11.29 9.00
CA ILE A 101 4.03 -10.82 7.63
C ILE A 101 5.35 -10.06 7.57
N VAL A 102 5.61 -9.20 8.56
CA VAL A 102 6.81 -8.36 8.57
C VAL A 102 8.08 -9.13 8.89
N ASP A 103 9.20 -8.56 8.48
CA ASP A 103 10.54 -9.12 8.73
C ASP A 103 11.47 -7.97 9.15
N ASN A 104 11.86 -7.96 10.41
CA ASN A 104 12.65 -6.87 11.01
C ASN A 104 14.07 -6.70 10.44
N ARG A 105 14.52 -7.57 9.55
CA ARG A 105 15.75 -7.38 8.79
C ARG A 105 15.62 -6.33 7.69
N TYR A 106 14.37 -5.97 7.34
CA TYR A 106 14.05 -5.01 6.30
C TYR A 106 13.29 -3.81 6.86
N HIS A 107 13.16 -2.78 6.05
CA HIS A 107 12.47 -1.54 6.42
C HIS A 107 11.26 -1.24 5.54
N VAL A 108 11.19 -1.88 4.37
CA VAL A 108 10.06 -1.81 3.45
C VAL A 108 9.72 -3.23 3.01
N ILE A 109 8.43 -3.58 2.98
CA ILE A 109 7.97 -4.88 2.49
C ILE A 109 6.90 -4.62 1.43
N LEU A 110 7.15 -5.13 0.24
CA LEU A 110 6.32 -5.00 -0.94
C LEU A 110 5.78 -6.38 -1.34
N ALA A 111 4.59 -6.40 -1.92
CA ALA A 111 4.11 -7.58 -2.62
C ALA A 111 4.54 -7.53 -4.09
N ALA A 112 4.95 -8.67 -4.61
CA ALA A 112 5.05 -8.88 -6.06
C ALA A 112 3.64 -8.89 -6.67
N ASP A 113 3.53 -8.55 -7.97
CA ASP A 113 2.38 -8.85 -8.81
C ASP A 113 2.84 -9.20 -10.23
N ILE A 114 1.92 -9.28 -11.17
CA ILE A 114 2.21 -9.60 -12.58
C ILE A 114 2.99 -8.50 -13.30
N ASN A 115 2.92 -7.26 -12.81
CA ASN A 115 3.54 -6.07 -13.40
C ASN A 115 4.85 -5.65 -12.72
N GLY A 116 5.23 -6.33 -11.64
CA GLY A 116 6.41 -5.98 -10.87
C GLY A 116 6.17 -6.04 -9.36
N THR A 117 6.42 -4.95 -8.66
CA THR A 117 6.01 -4.76 -7.27
C THR A 117 4.78 -3.89 -7.22
N ASN A 118 3.87 -4.19 -6.29
CA ASN A 118 2.63 -3.45 -6.09
C ASN A 118 2.71 -2.64 -4.80
N CYS A 119 2.20 -1.41 -4.83
CA CYS A 119 2.18 -0.50 -3.69
C CYS A 119 0.77 -0.25 -3.11
N GLY A 120 -0.25 -0.94 -3.59
CA GLY A 120 -1.61 -0.89 -3.04
C GLY A 120 -1.69 -1.46 -1.62
N ASN A 121 -0.82 -2.42 -1.35
CA ASN A 121 -0.61 -2.96 -0.01
C ASN A 121 0.90 -3.02 0.26
N LEU A 122 1.39 -2.30 1.26
CA LEU A 122 2.81 -2.31 1.62
C LEU A 122 3.03 -1.98 3.10
N PHE A 123 4.20 -2.39 3.61
CA PHE A 123 4.62 -2.09 4.97
C PHE A 123 5.87 -1.24 4.96
N ILE A 124 5.90 -0.20 5.81
CA ILE A 124 7.11 0.57 6.08
C ILE A 124 7.33 0.63 7.59
N ARG A 125 8.55 0.28 8.00
CA ARG A 125 8.97 0.30 9.39
C ARG A 125 9.15 1.74 9.87
N ASN A 126 8.64 2.04 11.06
CA ASN A 126 8.88 3.31 11.74
C ASN A 126 10.31 3.36 12.31
N SER A 127 11.26 3.57 11.43
CA SER A 127 12.69 3.62 11.71
C SER A 127 13.33 4.76 10.90
N GLU A 128 14.55 5.13 11.23
CA GLU A 128 15.28 6.14 10.48
C GLU A 128 15.31 5.84 8.97
N ILE A 129 15.61 4.61 8.59
CA ILE A 129 15.64 4.17 7.18
C ILE A 129 14.23 4.20 6.55
N GLY A 130 13.20 3.73 7.26
CA GLY A 130 11.82 3.77 6.75
C GLY A 130 11.33 5.20 6.55
N ARG A 131 11.62 6.10 7.50
CA ARG A 131 11.31 7.53 7.38
C ARG A 131 12.09 8.18 6.21
N ALA A 132 13.37 7.82 6.03
CA ALA A 132 14.17 8.30 4.89
C ALA A 132 13.59 7.81 3.56
N PHE A 133 13.08 6.56 3.49
CA PHE A 133 12.40 6.03 2.30
C PHE A 133 11.14 6.84 1.98
N VAL A 134 10.29 7.10 2.97
CA VAL A 134 9.07 7.93 2.80
C VAL A 134 9.42 9.35 2.34
N ASN A 135 10.40 9.98 2.96
CA ASN A 135 10.85 11.32 2.55
C ASN A 135 11.43 11.34 1.13
N SER A 136 12.14 10.28 0.73
CA SER A 136 12.66 10.12 -0.63
C SER A 136 11.52 9.96 -1.65
N MET A 137 10.46 9.24 -1.30
CA MET A 137 9.25 9.11 -2.12
C MET A 137 8.56 10.47 -2.31
N ILE A 138 8.38 11.24 -1.22
CA ILE A 138 7.84 12.61 -1.29
C ILE A 138 8.71 13.50 -2.19
N GLY A 139 10.03 13.44 -2.03
CA GLY A 139 10.98 14.23 -2.82
C GLY A 139 11.01 13.85 -4.31
N ALA A 140 10.69 12.61 -4.65
CA ALA A 140 10.66 12.12 -6.03
C ALA A 140 9.40 12.53 -6.81
N MET A 141 8.32 12.88 -6.12
CA MET A 141 7.01 13.19 -6.69
C MET A 141 7.06 14.10 -7.93
N PRO A 142 7.84 15.22 -7.99
CA PRO A 142 7.90 16.07 -9.17
C PRO A 142 8.41 15.36 -10.42
N ALA A 143 9.33 14.41 -10.27
CA ALA A 143 9.95 13.71 -11.39
C ALA A 143 9.01 12.64 -12.02
N TYR A 144 8.00 12.20 -11.28
CA TYR A 144 7.04 11.17 -11.74
C TYR A 144 5.66 11.74 -12.07
N ARG A 145 5.56 13.06 -12.15
CA ARG A 145 4.30 13.78 -12.37
C ARG A 145 3.52 13.32 -13.60
N ASP A 146 4.23 13.05 -14.69
CA ASP A 146 3.63 12.69 -15.98
C ASP A 146 3.71 11.16 -16.25
N ASN A 147 4.12 10.38 -15.25
CA ASN A 147 4.20 8.93 -15.35
C ASN A 147 2.84 8.30 -14.96
N PRO A 148 2.21 7.49 -15.81
CA PRO A 148 0.91 6.89 -15.52
C PRO A 148 0.94 5.89 -14.35
N MET A 149 2.13 5.34 -14.04
CA MET A 149 2.33 4.46 -12.88
C MET A 149 2.73 5.23 -11.61
N ALA A 150 3.01 6.54 -11.74
CA ALA A 150 3.31 7.47 -10.65
C ALA A 150 4.24 6.88 -9.57
N GLU A 151 3.78 6.81 -8.33
CA GLU A 151 4.54 6.30 -7.19
C GLU A 151 4.87 4.81 -7.30
N ASN A 152 4.03 4.03 -7.99
CA ASN A 152 4.30 2.60 -8.19
C ASN A 152 5.55 2.40 -9.04
N GLN A 153 5.74 3.21 -10.10
CA GLN A 153 6.97 3.21 -10.90
C GLN A 153 8.19 3.54 -10.04
N TRP A 154 8.08 4.59 -9.22
CA TRP A 154 9.18 4.97 -8.33
C TRP A 154 9.53 3.83 -7.35
N ILE A 155 8.54 3.19 -6.74
CA ILE A 155 8.76 2.07 -5.82
C ILE A 155 9.43 0.89 -6.53
N GLN A 156 9.03 0.56 -7.76
CA GLN A 156 9.65 -0.50 -8.56
C GLN A 156 11.13 -0.20 -8.85
N GLU A 157 11.45 1.03 -9.19
CA GLU A 157 12.84 1.45 -9.40
C GLU A 157 13.66 1.37 -8.10
N MET A 158 13.09 1.80 -6.96
CA MET A 158 13.77 1.71 -5.67
C MET A 158 13.98 0.26 -5.21
N ALA A 159 13.05 -0.64 -5.54
CA ALA A 159 13.19 -2.07 -5.23
C ALA A 159 14.42 -2.71 -5.91
N THR A 160 14.91 -2.13 -7.00
CA THR A 160 16.10 -2.59 -7.75
C THR A 160 17.33 -1.70 -7.53
N ALA A 161 17.14 -0.46 -7.07
CA ALA A 161 18.22 0.49 -6.86
C ALA A 161 19.24 -0.01 -5.83
N THR A 162 20.54 0.11 -6.15
CA THR A 162 21.65 -0.44 -5.34
C THR A 162 21.60 -0.04 -3.87
N TYR A 163 21.20 1.21 -3.59
CA TYR A 163 21.09 1.69 -2.21
C TYR A 163 19.90 1.10 -1.47
N TRP A 164 18.70 1.13 -2.09
CA TRP A 164 17.44 0.78 -1.41
C TRP A 164 17.16 -0.72 -1.35
N LYS A 165 17.53 -1.50 -2.37
CA LYS A 165 17.21 -2.93 -2.48
C LYS A 165 17.59 -3.77 -1.25
N LYS A 166 18.62 -3.38 -0.50
CA LYS A 166 19.05 -4.09 0.71
C LYS A 166 18.12 -3.88 1.92
N TYR A 167 17.26 -2.86 1.86
CA TYR A 167 16.30 -2.51 2.89
C TYR A 167 14.87 -2.93 2.53
N ILE A 168 14.66 -3.39 1.29
CA ILE A 168 13.36 -3.75 0.73
C ILE A 168 13.27 -5.28 0.63
N LYS A 169 12.16 -5.84 1.12
CA LYS A 169 11.79 -7.23 0.91
C LYS A 169 10.63 -7.30 -0.06
N ILE A 170 10.77 -8.09 -1.12
CA ILE A 170 9.66 -8.44 -2.01
C ILE A 170 9.14 -9.80 -1.58
N THR A 171 7.83 -9.92 -1.39
CA THR A 171 7.14 -11.15 -1.00
C THR A 171 6.23 -11.63 -2.11
N PRO A 172 5.86 -12.92 -2.16
CA PRO A 172 4.82 -13.37 -3.06
C PRO A 172 3.52 -12.58 -2.89
N GLN A 173 2.82 -12.36 -3.99
CA GLN A 173 1.57 -11.59 -4.05
C GLN A 173 0.57 -12.02 -2.98
N ARG A 174 0.33 -13.30 -2.82
CA ARG A 174 -0.62 -13.87 -1.87
C ARG A 174 -0.29 -13.65 -0.40
N MET A 175 0.92 -13.16 -0.09
CA MET A 175 1.29 -12.90 1.31
C MET A 175 0.34 -11.88 1.97
N PHE A 176 0.00 -10.80 1.25
CA PHE A 176 -0.90 -9.74 1.72
C PHE A 176 -1.51 -8.87 0.60
N ASN A 177 -1.44 -9.30 -0.67
CA ASN A 177 -1.93 -8.55 -1.82
C ASN A 177 -2.55 -9.50 -2.87
N ALA A 178 -3.21 -10.59 -2.44
CA ALA A 178 -3.82 -11.54 -3.35
C ALA A 178 -4.95 -10.88 -4.17
N TYR A 179 -5.05 -11.24 -5.45
CA TYR A 179 -6.13 -10.81 -6.33
C TYR A 179 -7.12 -11.93 -6.56
N ASP A 180 -8.41 -11.60 -6.67
CA ASP A 180 -9.36 -12.54 -7.20
C ASP A 180 -9.60 -12.31 -8.70
N TYR A 181 -8.79 -12.90 -9.53
CA TYR A 181 -8.91 -12.78 -10.98
C TYR A 181 -10.25 -13.30 -11.54
N THR A 182 -11.04 -14.04 -10.76
CA THR A 182 -12.36 -14.52 -11.19
C THR A 182 -13.43 -13.44 -11.09
N LEU A 183 -13.26 -12.47 -10.19
CA LEU A 183 -14.17 -11.32 -10.03
C LEU A 183 -13.89 -10.21 -11.06
N TYR A 184 -12.82 -10.34 -11.81
CA TYR A 184 -12.28 -9.29 -12.65
C TYR A 184 -12.79 -9.31 -14.08
N LYS A 185 -12.80 -8.13 -14.68
CA LYS A 185 -12.92 -7.95 -16.13
C LYS A 185 -11.74 -8.52 -16.93
N PHE A 186 -10.85 -9.25 -16.29
CA PHE A 186 -9.60 -9.76 -16.85
C PHE A 186 -9.39 -11.25 -16.59
N PRO A 187 -10.34 -12.13 -17.01
CA PRO A 187 -10.20 -13.58 -16.81
C PRO A 187 -8.94 -14.17 -17.47
N GLN A 188 -8.33 -13.43 -18.42
CA GLN A 188 -7.05 -13.80 -19.03
C GLN A 188 -5.87 -13.80 -18.04
N PHE A 189 -6.00 -13.19 -16.88
CA PHE A 189 -4.97 -13.20 -15.84
C PHE A 189 -5.12 -14.36 -14.85
N THR A 190 -6.21 -15.16 -14.96
CA THR A 190 -6.38 -16.36 -14.12
C THR A 190 -5.22 -17.32 -14.35
N GLY A 191 -4.55 -17.74 -13.27
CA GLY A 191 -3.36 -18.59 -13.32
C GLY A 191 -2.06 -17.86 -13.69
N THR A 192 -2.09 -16.52 -13.82
CA THR A 192 -0.88 -15.73 -14.01
C THR A 192 -0.05 -15.72 -12.72
N LYS A 193 1.26 -15.86 -12.89
CA LYS A 193 2.21 -15.81 -11.78
C LYS A 193 2.74 -14.40 -11.59
N ASP A 194 3.00 -14.04 -10.35
CA ASP A 194 3.75 -12.84 -10.00
C ASP A 194 5.22 -12.92 -10.49
N ILE A 195 5.97 -11.84 -10.33
CA ILE A 195 7.38 -11.79 -10.75
C ILE A 195 8.29 -12.76 -9.97
N LEU A 196 7.82 -13.36 -8.88
CA LEU A 196 8.52 -14.40 -8.14
C LEU A 196 8.11 -15.82 -8.58
N GLY A 197 7.23 -15.93 -9.60
CA GLY A 197 6.76 -17.20 -10.14
C GLY A 197 5.67 -17.88 -9.32
N VAL A 198 5.03 -17.15 -8.40
CA VAL A 198 3.95 -17.64 -7.54
C VAL A 198 2.60 -17.20 -8.08
N ASP A 199 1.60 -18.09 -8.03
CA ASP A 199 0.22 -17.76 -8.38
C ASP A 199 -0.32 -16.68 -7.44
N GLY A 200 -0.85 -15.58 -8.00
CA GLY A 200 -1.41 -14.46 -7.26
C GLY A 200 -2.89 -14.58 -6.93
N GLN A 201 -3.58 -15.63 -7.44
CA GLN A 201 -5.00 -15.86 -7.20
C GLN A 201 -5.29 -16.02 -5.71
N TRP A 202 -6.22 -15.24 -5.19
CA TRP A 202 -6.70 -15.35 -3.81
C TRP A 202 -7.28 -16.73 -3.51
N GLN A 203 -7.00 -17.23 -2.32
CA GLN A 203 -7.53 -18.48 -1.80
C GLN A 203 -7.99 -18.31 -0.36
N THR A 204 -8.97 -19.13 0.03
CA THR A 204 -9.46 -19.15 1.41
C THR A 204 -8.30 -19.32 2.40
N GLY A 205 -8.19 -18.42 3.36
CA GLY A 205 -7.12 -18.38 4.35
C GLY A 205 -5.99 -17.38 4.02
N ASP A 206 -5.95 -16.80 2.82
CA ASP A 206 -5.05 -15.69 2.52
C ASP A 206 -5.38 -14.48 3.39
N PHE A 207 -4.36 -13.67 3.69
CA PHE A 207 -4.49 -12.55 4.61
C PHE A 207 -5.41 -11.46 4.08
N ALA A 208 -5.21 -11.04 2.85
CA ALA A 208 -5.96 -9.95 2.24
C ALA A 208 -6.32 -10.27 0.79
N LEU A 209 -7.47 -9.76 0.38
CA LEU A 209 -7.95 -9.71 -0.99
C LEU A 209 -7.87 -8.24 -1.46
N HIS A 210 -7.19 -7.99 -2.56
CA HIS A 210 -7.16 -6.71 -3.25
C HIS A 210 -8.07 -6.81 -4.48
N ILE A 211 -9.12 -6.00 -4.47
CA ILE A 211 -10.17 -5.99 -5.49
C ILE A 211 -9.78 -4.90 -6.51
N VAL A 212 -8.89 -5.17 -7.44
CA VAL A 212 -8.35 -4.15 -8.38
C VAL A 212 -9.26 -3.89 -9.54
#